data_a7b288dfa4a12066b468a63a7a8840f4
#
_entry.id   a7b288dfa4a12066b468a63a7a8840f4
#
_cell.length_a   1.000
_cell.length_b   1.000
_cell.length_c   1.000
_cell.angle_alpha   90.00
_cell.angle_beta   90.00
_cell.angle_gamma   90.00
#
_symmetry.space_group_name_H-M   'P 1'
#
loop_
_entity.id
_entity.type
_entity.pdbx_description
1 polymer ?
#
loop_
_entity_poly.entity_id
_entity_poly.type
_entity_poly.pdbx_seq_one_letter_code
_entity_poly.pdbx_strand_id
1 'polypeptide(L)'
;MTKFQLITKGLVKDNPTFVLILGMCPTLATTTSAINGLSMGLATLFVLVLSNIAISAIAPAVPDKVHIPVYIVVIATFVTVLQFLMQAYTPGMYATLGLFIPLIVVNCIVLGRAEAFANKNGVIDSALDGLGVGLGFTLSLTVIGLIREILGSGSAFGFKFLPGDGILAFVMAPGAFLVLGYLMVLFNKFLKKQ
;
A
#
# COMPACT_ATOMS: atom_id res chain seq x y z
N MET A 1 -15.86 -16.78 10.32
CA MET A 1 -14.83 -15.88 10.90
C MET A 1 -15.52 -14.59 11.34
N THR A 2 -15.22 -14.06 12.52
CA THR A 2 -15.81 -12.80 12.98
C THR A 2 -15.25 -11.67 12.13
N LYS A 3 -16.12 -10.73 11.68
CA LYS A 3 -15.74 -9.60 10.80
C LYS A 3 -14.55 -8.79 11.33
N PHE A 4 -14.43 -8.66 12.63
CA PHE A 4 -13.31 -7.98 13.28
C PHE A 4 -11.97 -8.75 13.16
N GLN A 5 -12.02 -10.09 13.16
CA GLN A 5 -10.82 -10.91 12.96
C GLN A 5 -10.24 -10.77 11.55
N LEU A 6 -11.07 -10.46 10.54
CA LEU A 6 -10.63 -10.25 9.17
C LEU A 6 -9.72 -9.01 9.07
N ILE A 7 -10.12 -7.91 9.73
CA ILE A 7 -9.35 -6.65 9.75
C ILE A 7 -8.02 -6.84 10.50
N THR A 8 -8.07 -7.47 11.69
CA THR A 8 -6.87 -7.69 12.51
C THR A 8 -5.90 -8.67 11.84
N LYS A 9 -6.43 -9.65 11.11
CA LYS A 9 -5.64 -10.59 10.33
C LYS A 9 -4.86 -9.87 9.21
N GLY A 10 -5.52 -8.99 8.45
CA GLY A 10 -4.88 -8.20 7.39
C GLY A 10 -3.81 -7.23 7.92
N LEU A 11 -4.01 -6.71 9.14
CA LEU A 11 -3.07 -5.76 9.74
C LEU A 11 -1.76 -6.41 10.22
N VAL A 12 -1.82 -7.61 10.82
CA VAL A 12 -0.68 -8.24 11.52
C VAL A 12 -0.24 -9.54 10.86
N LYS A 13 -1.15 -10.52 10.72
CA LYS A 13 -0.82 -11.87 10.23
C LYS A 13 -0.60 -11.93 8.72
N ASP A 14 -1.43 -11.22 7.95
CA ASP A 14 -1.37 -11.15 6.49
C ASP A 14 -0.90 -9.74 6.06
N ASN A 15 0.04 -9.14 6.81
CA ASN A 15 0.61 -7.84 6.43
C ASN A 15 1.23 -7.95 5.03
N PRO A 16 0.74 -7.14 4.05
CA PRO A 16 1.16 -7.31 2.67
C PRO A 16 2.65 -7.07 2.44
N THR A 17 3.24 -6.10 3.14
CA THR A 17 4.64 -5.72 2.93
C THR A 17 5.61 -6.63 3.67
N PHE A 18 5.35 -6.93 4.96
CA PHE A 18 6.31 -7.64 5.81
C PHE A 18 6.15 -9.17 5.77
N VAL A 19 4.95 -9.67 5.49
CA VAL A 19 4.66 -11.11 5.47
C VAL A 19 4.53 -11.64 4.04
N LEU A 20 3.72 -10.98 3.21
CA LEU A 20 3.44 -11.43 1.85
C LEU A 20 4.48 -10.92 0.84
N ILE A 21 5.30 -9.93 1.21
CA ILE A 21 6.31 -9.31 0.33
C ILE A 21 5.67 -8.76 -0.96
N LEU A 22 4.44 -8.26 -0.84
CA LEU A 22 3.69 -7.65 -1.93
C LEU A 22 3.74 -6.12 -1.86
N GLY A 23 3.60 -5.45 -3.00
CA GLY A 23 3.59 -3.99 -3.07
C GLY A 23 4.95 -3.34 -2.86
N MET A 24 6.02 -4.02 -3.23
CA MET A 24 7.39 -3.51 -3.09
C MET A 24 7.65 -2.28 -3.96
N CYS A 25 7.04 -2.21 -5.17
CA CYS A 25 7.26 -1.11 -6.10
C CYS A 25 6.92 0.26 -5.49
N PRO A 26 5.70 0.51 -5.00
CA PRO A 26 5.41 1.77 -4.32
C PRO A 26 6.17 1.92 -2.99
N THR A 27 6.43 0.82 -2.28
CA THR A 27 7.20 0.87 -1.02
C THR A 27 8.61 1.44 -1.23
N LEU A 28 9.30 1.07 -2.29
CA LEU A 28 10.64 1.59 -2.58
C LEU A 28 10.62 3.00 -3.17
N ALA A 29 9.62 3.29 -4.00
CA ALA A 29 9.54 4.55 -4.75
C ALA A 29 9.05 5.72 -3.91
N THR A 30 8.05 5.53 -3.03
CA THR A 30 7.36 6.63 -2.34
C THR A 30 7.79 6.85 -0.89
N THR A 31 8.53 5.94 -0.28
CA THR A 31 8.95 6.03 1.13
C THR A 31 10.19 6.90 1.37
N THR A 32 10.46 7.87 0.52
CA THR A 32 11.51 8.87 0.74
C THR A 32 11.17 9.83 1.88
N SER A 33 9.87 10.04 2.15
CA SER A 33 9.33 10.81 3.27
C SER A 33 8.15 10.05 3.90
N ALA A 34 7.97 10.20 5.21
CA ALA A 34 6.84 9.60 5.93
C ALA A 34 5.48 10.09 5.43
N ILE A 35 5.39 11.38 5.07
CA ILE A 35 4.17 11.99 4.52
C ILE A 35 3.82 11.39 3.16
N ASN A 36 4.80 11.19 2.29
CA ASN A 36 4.59 10.57 0.98
C ASN A 36 4.16 9.12 1.11
N GLY A 37 4.79 8.38 2.03
CA GLY A 37 4.42 6.99 2.33
C GLY A 37 2.98 6.87 2.87
N LEU A 38 2.59 7.75 3.80
CA LEU A 38 1.24 7.80 4.36
C LEU A 38 0.20 8.13 3.27
N SER A 39 0.47 9.15 2.46
CA SER A 39 -0.45 9.58 1.40
C SER A 39 -0.65 8.51 0.34
N MET A 40 0.44 7.85 -0.07
CA MET A 40 0.37 6.75 -1.03
C MET A 40 -0.35 5.54 -0.45
N GLY A 41 -0.14 5.25 0.83
CA GLY A 41 -0.85 4.19 1.55
C GLY A 41 -2.36 4.43 1.58
N LEU A 42 -2.79 5.65 1.94
CA LEU A 42 -4.21 6.04 1.95
C LEU A 42 -4.83 6.00 0.54
N ALA A 43 -4.11 6.47 -0.47
CA ALA A 43 -4.54 6.39 -1.86
C ALA A 43 -4.76 4.93 -2.30
N THR A 44 -3.81 4.06 -1.98
CA THR A 44 -3.90 2.62 -2.28
C THR A 44 -5.05 1.96 -1.50
N LEU A 45 -5.26 2.30 -0.23
CA LEU A 45 -6.37 1.82 0.59
C LEU A 45 -7.71 2.17 -0.05
N PHE A 46 -7.89 3.42 -0.46
CA PHE A 46 -9.12 3.88 -1.10
C PHE A 46 -9.43 3.10 -2.38
N VAL A 47 -8.44 2.96 -3.27
CA VAL A 47 -8.60 2.19 -4.51
C VAL A 47 -8.86 0.70 -4.21
N LEU A 48 -8.13 0.11 -3.24
CA LEU A 48 -8.26 -1.30 -2.87
C LEU A 48 -9.68 -1.63 -2.39
N VAL A 49 -10.25 -0.80 -1.53
CA VAL A 49 -11.61 -1.01 -1.01
C VAL A 49 -12.64 -0.90 -2.13
N LEU A 50 -12.58 0.17 -2.94
CA LEU A 50 -13.54 0.38 -4.03
C LEU A 50 -13.42 -0.69 -5.12
N SER A 51 -12.19 -1.07 -5.49
CA SER A 51 -11.98 -2.12 -6.48
C SER A 51 -12.43 -3.49 -5.98
N ASN A 52 -12.19 -3.84 -4.72
CA ASN A 52 -12.67 -5.09 -4.13
C ASN A 52 -14.20 -5.16 -4.12
N ILE A 53 -14.89 -4.06 -3.79
CA ILE A 53 -16.36 -3.97 -3.84
C ILE A 53 -16.86 -4.20 -5.28
N ALA A 54 -16.30 -3.47 -6.24
CA ALA A 54 -16.71 -3.54 -7.63
C ALA A 54 -16.42 -4.92 -8.24
N ILE A 55 -15.23 -5.48 -7.98
CA ILE A 55 -14.84 -6.78 -8.50
C ILE A 55 -15.70 -7.89 -7.91
N SER A 56 -15.97 -7.86 -6.60
CA SER A 56 -16.85 -8.83 -5.97
C SER A 56 -18.29 -8.78 -6.52
N ALA A 57 -18.77 -7.59 -6.93
CA ALA A 57 -20.08 -7.44 -7.55
C ALA A 57 -20.12 -7.97 -9.00
N ILE A 58 -19.02 -7.84 -9.75
CA ILE A 58 -18.93 -8.21 -11.17
C ILE A 58 -18.43 -9.65 -11.35
N ALA A 59 -17.73 -10.22 -10.35
CA ALA A 59 -17.13 -11.54 -10.42
C ALA A 59 -18.04 -12.64 -11.01
N PRO A 60 -19.32 -12.77 -10.62
CA PRO A 60 -20.19 -13.82 -11.17
C PRO A 60 -20.51 -13.66 -12.67
N ALA A 61 -20.28 -12.49 -13.25
CA ALA A 61 -20.55 -12.21 -14.66
C ALA A 61 -19.31 -12.37 -15.55
N VAL A 62 -18.11 -12.49 -14.98
CA VAL A 62 -16.85 -12.55 -15.72
C VAL A 62 -16.40 -13.99 -15.92
N PRO A 63 -16.16 -14.45 -17.16
CA PRO A 63 -15.65 -15.80 -17.44
C PRO A 63 -14.18 -15.97 -16.97
N ASP A 64 -13.85 -17.17 -16.50
CA ASP A 64 -12.54 -17.50 -15.92
C ASP A 64 -11.31 -17.16 -16.80
N LYS A 65 -11.48 -17.11 -18.09
CA LYS A 65 -10.36 -16.87 -19.03
C LYS A 65 -9.94 -15.41 -19.14
N VAL A 66 -10.76 -14.45 -18.68
CA VAL A 66 -10.56 -13.01 -18.90
C VAL A 66 -10.65 -12.16 -17.62
N HIS A 67 -10.64 -12.78 -16.44
CA HIS A 67 -10.79 -11.96 -15.21
C HIS A 67 -9.64 -10.97 -15.00
N ILE A 68 -8.38 -11.35 -15.21
CA ILE A 68 -7.22 -10.47 -14.95
C ILE A 68 -7.32 -9.18 -15.78
N PRO A 69 -7.53 -9.21 -17.12
CA PRO A 69 -7.73 -7.99 -17.91
C PRO A 69 -8.91 -7.14 -17.44
N VAL A 70 -10.02 -7.76 -17.08
CA VAL A 70 -11.22 -7.04 -16.61
C VAL A 70 -10.94 -6.35 -15.29
N TYR A 71 -10.27 -7.01 -14.35
CA TYR A 71 -9.93 -6.42 -13.05
C TYR A 71 -8.96 -5.26 -13.19
N ILE A 72 -7.98 -5.35 -14.09
CA ILE A 72 -7.06 -4.24 -14.38
C ILE A 72 -7.84 -3.02 -14.89
N VAL A 73 -8.80 -3.19 -15.77
CA VAL A 73 -9.63 -2.08 -16.28
C VAL A 73 -10.46 -1.44 -15.18
N VAL A 74 -11.07 -2.24 -14.31
CA VAL A 74 -11.84 -1.73 -13.16
C VAL A 74 -10.93 -0.94 -12.20
N ILE A 75 -9.77 -1.50 -11.84
CA ILE A 75 -8.79 -0.83 -10.97
C ILE A 75 -8.29 0.46 -11.62
N ALA A 76 -7.98 0.43 -12.92
CA ALA A 76 -7.53 1.61 -13.66
C ALA A 76 -8.56 2.74 -13.65
N THR A 77 -9.85 2.40 -13.76
CA THR A 77 -10.94 3.38 -13.67
C THR A 77 -10.95 4.08 -12.32
N PHE A 78 -10.86 3.33 -11.21
CA PHE A 78 -10.82 3.92 -9.88
C PHE A 78 -9.55 4.73 -9.63
N VAL A 79 -8.41 4.29 -10.14
CA VAL A 79 -7.15 5.05 -10.04
C VAL A 79 -7.23 6.36 -10.81
N THR A 80 -7.86 6.37 -11.99
CA THR A 80 -8.07 7.60 -12.76
C THR A 80 -9.00 8.58 -12.03
N VAL A 81 -10.07 8.08 -11.42
CA VAL A 81 -10.97 8.90 -10.59
C VAL A 81 -10.20 9.48 -9.41
N LEU A 82 -9.40 8.67 -8.71
CA LEU A 82 -8.56 9.14 -7.61
C LEU A 82 -7.57 10.21 -8.08
N GLN A 83 -6.96 10.03 -9.25
CA GLN A 83 -6.01 10.99 -9.83
C GLN A 83 -6.66 12.34 -10.06
N PHE A 84 -7.86 12.39 -10.63
CA PHE A 84 -8.61 13.63 -10.82
C PHE A 84 -9.02 14.27 -9.49
N LEU A 85 -9.44 13.48 -8.51
CA LEU A 85 -9.75 13.99 -7.18
C LEU A 85 -8.53 14.61 -6.50
N MET A 86 -7.38 13.95 -6.55
CA MET A 86 -6.13 14.48 -5.98
C MET A 86 -5.67 15.75 -6.71
N GLN A 87 -5.83 15.82 -8.02
CA GLN A 87 -5.50 17.02 -8.81
C GLN A 87 -6.39 18.21 -8.45
N ALA A 88 -7.67 17.96 -8.15
CA ALA A 88 -8.62 19.01 -7.79
C ALA A 88 -8.45 19.51 -6.36
N TYR A 89 -8.26 18.60 -5.38
CA TYR A 89 -8.29 18.94 -3.96
C TYR A 89 -6.90 19.12 -3.34
N THR A 90 -5.89 18.40 -3.83
CA THR A 90 -4.52 18.40 -3.27
C THR A 90 -3.44 18.55 -4.35
N PRO A 91 -3.37 19.69 -5.06
CA PRO A 91 -2.42 19.86 -6.15
C PRO A 91 -0.94 19.76 -5.71
N GLY A 92 -0.62 20.17 -4.47
CA GLY A 92 0.74 20.03 -3.92
C GLY A 92 1.19 18.58 -3.73
N MET A 93 0.30 17.71 -3.25
CA MET A 93 0.58 16.27 -3.13
C MET A 93 0.58 15.58 -4.50
N TYR A 94 -0.29 16.02 -5.41
CA TYR A 94 -0.30 15.51 -6.77
C TYR A 94 1.02 15.80 -7.51
N ALA A 95 1.64 16.95 -7.29
CA ALA A 95 2.93 17.27 -7.90
C ALA A 95 4.05 16.30 -7.49
N THR A 96 4.02 15.79 -6.27
CA THR A 96 5.02 14.83 -5.76
C THR A 96 4.69 13.38 -6.04
N LEU A 97 3.42 13.00 -5.99
CA LEU A 97 2.95 11.61 -6.09
C LEU A 97 2.38 11.25 -7.46
N GLY A 98 2.10 12.22 -8.33
CA GLY A 98 1.42 12.02 -9.60
C GLY A 98 2.05 10.98 -10.52
N LEU A 99 3.38 10.87 -10.52
CA LEU A 99 4.12 9.84 -11.27
C LEU A 99 3.95 8.44 -10.69
N PHE A 100 3.60 8.33 -9.40
CA PHE A 100 3.50 7.06 -8.70
C PHE A 100 2.05 6.54 -8.60
N ILE A 101 1.04 7.41 -8.83
CA ILE A 101 -0.37 7.02 -8.80
C ILE A 101 -0.69 5.90 -9.83
N PRO A 102 -0.19 5.93 -11.09
CA PRO A 102 -0.41 4.83 -12.03
C PRO A 102 0.16 3.49 -11.58
N LEU A 103 1.16 3.48 -10.68
CA LEU A 103 1.70 2.24 -10.11
C LEU A 103 0.68 1.49 -9.23
N ILE A 104 -0.38 2.18 -8.77
CA ILE A 104 -1.47 1.53 -8.00
C ILE A 104 -2.24 0.54 -8.88
N VAL A 105 -2.37 0.80 -10.19
CA VAL A 105 -3.10 -0.09 -11.14
C VAL A 105 -2.44 -1.47 -11.21
N VAL A 106 -1.11 -1.50 -11.29
CA VAL A 106 -0.31 -2.72 -11.40
C VAL A 106 0.21 -3.20 -10.05
N ASN A 107 -0.28 -2.63 -8.95
CA ASN A 107 0.16 -3.00 -7.61
C ASN A 107 -0.26 -4.45 -7.30
N CYS A 108 0.73 -5.29 -6.97
CA CYS A 108 0.53 -6.70 -6.64
C CYS A 108 -0.45 -6.91 -5.49
N ILE A 109 -0.58 -5.96 -4.57
CA ILE A 109 -1.54 -6.04 -3.46
C ILE A 109 -2.97 -5.93 -3.98
N VAL A 110 -3.25 -4.91 -4.80
CA VAL A 110 -4.59 -4.63 -5.31
C VAL A 110 -5.04 -5.79 -6.21
N LEU A 111 -4.20 -6.17 -7.17
CA LEU A 111 -4.50 -7.26 -8.10
C LEU A 111 -4.55 -8.61 -7.37
N GLY A 112 -3.63 -8.86 -6.46
CA GLY A 112 -3.57 -10.11 -5.70
C GLY A 112 -4.78 -10.31 -4.78
N ARG A 113 -5.29 -9.25 -4.13
CA ARG A 113 -6.51 -9.34 -3.31
C ARG A 113 -7.78 -9.41 -4.15
N ALA A 114 -7.82 -8.75 -5.30
CA ALA A 114 -8.90 -8.86 -6.26
C ALA A 114 -9.12 -10.32 -6.70
N GLU A 115 -8.05 -11.00 -7.08
CA GLU A 115 -8.09 -12.38 -7.55
C GLU A 115 -8.24 -13.40 -6.41
N ALA A 116 -7.46 -13.26 -5.33
CA ALA A 116 -7.42 -14.25 -4.27
C ALA A 116 -8.65 -14.22 -3.36
N PHE A 117 -9.24 -13.04 -3.14
CA PHE A 117 -10.30 -12.84 -2.16
C PHE A 117 -11.60 -12.28 -2.75
N ALA A 118 -11.56 -11.15 -3.46
CA ALA A 118 -12.77 -10.47 -3.93
C ALA A 118 -13.55 -11.29 -4.96
N ASN A 119 -12.86 -12.06 -5.79
CA ASN A 119 -13.46 -12.97 -6.77
C ASN A 119 -14.30 -14.10 -6.13
N LYS A 120 -13.99 -14.50 -4.90
CA LYS A 120 -14.56 -15.70 -4.24
C LYS A 120 -15.51 -15.39 -3.09
N ASN A 121 -15.50 -14.17 -2.59
CA ASN A 121 -16.24 -13.77 -1.39
C ASN A 121 -17.25 -12.67 -1.69
N GLY A 122 -18.22 -12.50 -0.77
CA GLY A 122 -19.24 -11.48 -0.88
C GLY A 122 -18.67 -10.05 -0.75
N VAL A 123 -19.43 -9.09 -1.23
CA VAL A 123 -19.06 -7.66 -1.31
C VAL A 123 -18.63 -7.08 0.05
N ILE A 124 -19.37 -7.42 1.13
CA ILE A 124 -19.10 -6.89 2.47
C ILE A 124 -17.78 -7.45 3.02
N ASP A 125 -17.54 -8.74 2.86
CA ASP A 125 -16.32 -9.38 3.35
C ASP A 125 -15.09 -8.90 2.54
N SER A 126 -15.26 -8.68 1.24
CA SER A 126 -14.23 -8.12 0.37
C SER A 126 -13.87 -6.67 0.71
N ALA A 127 -14.85 -5.86 1.11
CA ALA A 127 -14.61 -4.50 1.59
C ALA A 127 -13.83 -4.48 2.91
N LEU A 128 -14.21 -5.34 3.86
CA LEU A 128 -13.53 -5.45 5.16
C LEU A 128 -12.10 -5.99 5.03
N ASP A 129 -11.88 -6.94 4.14
CA ASP A 129 -10.56 -7.43 3.81
C ASP A 129 -9.69 -6.33 3.18
N GLY A 130 -10.23 -5.60 2.21
CA GLY A 130 -9.57 -4.44 1.60
C GLY A 130 -9.18 -3.38 2.62
N LEU A 131 -10.04 -3.08 3.60
CA LEU A 131 -9.72 -2.17 4.70
C LEU A 131 -8.59 -2.70 5.57
N GLY A 132 -8.63 -3.98 5.98
CA GLY A 132 -7.60 -4.58 6.83
C GLY A 132 -6.22 -4.58 6.17
N VAL A 133 -6.15 -5.06 4.92
CA VAL A 133 -4.90 -5.14 4.15
C VAL A 133 -4.39 -3.75 3.77
N GLY A 134 -5.29 -2.82 3.38
CA GLY A 134 -4.94 -1.46 3.03
C GLY A 134 -4.40 -0.66 4.22
N LEU A 135 -4.98 -0.82 5.42
CA LEU A 135 -4.46 -0.23 6.65
C LEU A 135 -3.09 -0.81 7.01
N GLY A 136 -2.92 -2.13 6.89
CA GLY A 136 -1.63 -2.81 7.09
C GLY A 136 -0.55 -2.27 6.16
N PHE A 137 -0.90 -2.05 4.90
CA PHE A 137 0.01 -1.46 3.91
C PHE A 137 0.38 -0.01 4.22
N THR A 138 -0.61 0.81 4.55
CA THR A 138 -0.41 2.22 4.91
C THR A 138 0.52 2.35 6.12
N LEU A 139 0.30 1.53 7.15
CA LEU A 139 1.15 1.51 8.34
C LEU A 139 2.58 1.09 8.00
N SER A 140 2.75 0.06 7.18
CA SER A 140 4.08 -0.40 6.74
C SER A 140 4.83 0.67 5.96
N LEU A 141 4.18 1.34 4.99
CA LEU A 141 4.76 2.44 4.22
C LEU A 141 5.18 3.61 5.11
N THR A 142 4.34 3.97 6.09
CA THR A 142 4.61 5.08 7.01
C THR A 142 5.81 4.77 7.88
N VAL A 143 5.90 3.55 8.45
CA VAL A 143 7.03 3.13 9.29
C VAL A 143 8.33 3.10 8.48
N ILE A 144 8.32 2.53 7.29
CA ILE A 144 9.51 2.50 6.41
C ILE A 144 9.92 3.93 6.02
N GLY A 145 8.96 4.78 5.64
CA GLY A 145 9.19 6.18 5.29
C GLY A 145 9.78 6.97 6.44
N LEU A 146 9.27 6.78 7.65
CA LEU A 146 9.74 7.46 8.86
C LEU A 146 11.19 7.08 9.19
N ILE A 147 11.53 5.80 9.14
CA ILE A 147 12.89 5.33 9.39
C ILE A 147 13.85 5.86 8.34
N ARG A 148 13.47 5.83 7.07
CA ARG A 148 14.28 6.36 5.97
C ARG A 148 14.47 7.87 6.07
N GLU A 149 13.43 8.61 6.45
CA GLU A 149 13.50 10.06 6.64
C GLU A 149 14.43 10.43 7.80
N ILE A 150 14.35 9.70 8.93
CA ILE A 150 15.26 9.91 10.09
C ILE A 150 16.71 9.61 9.71
N LEU A 151 16.99 8.49 9.03
CA LEU A 151 18.35 8.10 8.67
C LEU A 151 18.93 8.92 7.51
N GLY A 152 18.08 9.35 6.57
CA GLY A 152 18.48 10.02 5.34
C GLY A 152 18.62 11.54 5.45
N SER A 153 17.74 12.19 6.20
CA SER A 153 17.71 13.66 6.33
C SER A 153 17.71 14.16 7.77
N GLY A 154 17.67 13.25 8.76
CA GLY A 154 17.59 13.64 10.18
C GLY A 154 16.31 14.38 10.51
N SER A 155 15.29 14.28 9.67
CA SER A 155 13.97 14.87 9.86
C SER A 155 12.93 13.78 10.12
N ALA A 156 11.85 14.16 10.80
CA ALA A 156 10.66 13.31 10.95
C ALA A 156 9.44 14.17 10.64
N PHE A 157 8.60 13.76 9.70
CA PHE A 157 7.42 14.52 9.23
C PHE A 157 7.75 15.98 8.80
N GLY A 158 8.93 16.21 8.22
CA GLY A 158 9.35 17.54 7.78
C GLY A 158 9.98 18.43 8.87
N PHE A 159 10.04 17.96 10.12
CA PHE A 159 10.74 18.66 11.19
C PHE A 159 12.19 18.16 11.31
N LYS A 160 13.18 19.02 11.09
CA LYS A 160 14.60 18.70 11.27
C LYS A 160 14.93 18.54 12.76
N PHE A 161 15.32 17.33 13.15
CA PHE A 161 15.77 17.01 14.50
C PHE A 161 17.28 17.06 14.65
N LEU A 162 18.03 16.71 13.60
CA LEU A 162 19.50 16.75 13.63
C LEU A 162 20.02 17.88 12.74
N PRO A 163 20.92 18.74 13.27
CA PRO A 163 21.65 19.71 12.48
C PRO A 163 22.79 18.98 11.72
N GLY A 164 22.50 18.38 10.62
CA GLY A 164 23.48 17.67 9.78
C GLY A 164 22.80 17.05 8.56
N ASP A 165 23.56 16.88 7.49
CA ASP A 165 23.13 16.11 6.33
C ASP A 165 23.22 14.64 6.67
N GLY A 166 22.09 13.92 6.61
CA GLY A 166 22.02 12.49 6.85
C GLY A 166 22.75 11.70 5.74
N ILE A 167 22.75 10.39 5.87
CA ILE A 167 23.41 9.50 4.89
C ILE A 167 22.52 9.39 3.64
N LEU A 168 22.91 10.06 2.56
CA LEU A 168 22.18 10.10 1.28
C LEU A 168 21.87 8.70 0.73
N ALA A 169 22.69 7.71 1.06
CA ALA A 169 22.51 6.32 0.66
C ALA A 169 21.16 5.72 1.13
N PHE A 170 20.61 6.17 2.28
CA PHE A 170 19.31 5.70 2.77
C PHE A 170 18.11 6.36 2.10
N VAL A 171 18.30 7.53 1.48
CA VAL A 171 17.28 8.17 0.65
C VAL A 171 17.15 7.46 -0.70
N MET A 172 18.27 6.91 -1.21
CA MET A 172 18.30 6.18 -2.47
C MET A 172 17.69 4.77 -2.35
N ALA A 173 17.36 4.16 -3.49
CA ALA A 173 16.77 2.83 -3.57
C ALA A 173 17.54 1.71 -2.83
N PRO A 174 18.89 1.63 -2.86
CA PRO A 174 19.63 0.62 -2.10
C PRO A 174 19.38 0.69 -0.58
N GLY A 175 19.27 1.91 -0.03
CA GLY A 175 18.96 2.10 1.39
C GLY A 175 17.55 1.64 1.76
N ALA A 176 16.60 1.77 0.85
CA ALA A 176 15.25 1.27 1.06
C ALA A 176 15.22 -0.26 1.23
N PHE A 177 16.01 -0.99 0.43
CA PHE A 177 16.13 -2.45 0.56
C PHE A 177 16.75 -2.87 1.89
N LEU A 178 17.79 -2.16 2.33
CA LEU A 178 18.44 -2.44 3.63
C LEU A 178 17.47 -2.23 4.80
N VAL A 179 16.78 -1.10 4.83
CA VAL A 179 15.79 -0.80 5.87
C VAL A 179 14.66 -1.83 5.86
N LEU A 180 14.15 -2.17 4.68
CA LEU A 180 13.08 -3.14 4.53
C LEU A 180 13.52 -4.53 5.00
N GLY A 181 14.71 -5.01 4.59
CA GLY A 181 15.25 -6.30 5.00
C GLY A 181 15.41 -6.39 6.52
N TYR A 182 15.92 -5.32 7.16
CA TYR A 182 16.07 -5.27 8.61
C TYR A 182 14.71 -5.29 9.34
N LEU A 183 13.74 -4.51 8.84
CA LEU A 183 12.39 -4.50 9.39
C LEU A 183 11.66 -5.84 9.23
N MET A 184 11.84 -6.52 8.11
CA MET A 184 11.27 -7.86 7.90
C MET A 184 11.80 -8.87 8.91
N VAL A 185 13.10 -8.86 9.17
CA VAL A 185 13.71 -9.76 10.19
C VAL A 185 13.15 -9.44 11.57
N LEU A 186 13.05 -8.15 11.91
CA LEU A 186 12.52 -7.70 13.19
C LEU A 186 11.05 -8.13 13.35
N PHE A 187 10.22 -7.90 12.34
CA PHE A 187 8.81 -8.23 12.34
C PHE A 187 8.57 -9.75 12.44
N ASN A 188 9.31 -10.56 11.68
CA ASN A 188 9.24 -12.01 11.77
C ASN A 188 9.68 -12.54 13.14
N LYS A 189 10.66 -11.90 13.78
CA LYS A 189 11.09 -12.28 15.15
C LYS A 189 9.99 -11.98 16.17
N PHE A 190 9.25 -10.89 15.99
CA PHE A 190 8.09 -10.57 16.85
C PHE A 190 6.92 -11.53 16.63
N LEU A 191 6.61 -11.88 15.38
CA LEU A 191 5.52 -12.85 15.06
C LEU A 191 5.83 -14.26 15.55
N LYS A 192 7.11 -14.69 15.52
CA LYS A 192 7.52 -16.02 15.99
C LYS A 192 7.49 -16.15 17.52
N LYS A 193 7.32 -15.04 18.24
CA LYS A 193 7.28 -15.01 19.71
C LYS A 193 5.84 -14.98 20.26
N GLN A 194 4.82 -14.89 19.37
CA GLN A 194 3.40 -15.10 19.66
C GLN A 194 2.93 -16.48 19.14
#